data_5ddd0f8b7b0a3b4742557b066aa51960
#
_entry.id   5ddd0f8b7b0a3b4742557b066aa51960
#
_cell.length_a   1.000
_cell.length_b   1.000
_cell.length_c   1.000
_cell.angle_alpha   90.00
_cell.angle_beta   90.00
_cell.angle_gamma   90.00
#
_symmetry.space_group_name_H-M   'P 1'
#
loop_
_entity.id
_entity.type
_entity.pdbx_description
1 polymer ?
#
loop_
_entity_poly.entity_id
_entity_poly.type
_entity_poly.pdbx_seq_one_letter_code
_entity_poly.pdbx_strand_id
1 'polypeptide(L)'
;MLPPLLIVLAAAYGAAAGLLVPRPLYRLAVESGEPWRAECPRGHALTGPARGWLGPARCPRCETDEGGAGPAYGPGPLLPAVLTALVCAGLAAATGVRPELAVWLLLAPPAVLLAGVDRAVNRLPDVLTLPMAAAASALLGAAALLPHSTGSWPRALLGGVVLGGAYLVLFLISPRGMGLGDAKLALTLGVALGWYGWPVLFWGGFAGVLLGSLYAMALVLARKAGRGTPLAFGPFMILGAGAGLVLGALGTG
;
A
#
# COMPACT_ATOMS: atom_id res chain seq x y z
N MET A 1 -21.99 21.53 1.08
CA MET A 1 -21.05 21.62 -0.07
C MET A 1 -19.63 21.14 0.27
N LEU A 2 -19.18 21.06 1.53
CA LEU A 2 -17.85 20.60 1.93
C LEU A 2 -17.52 19.11 1.58
N PRO A 3 -18.45 18.13 1.80
CA PRO A 3 -18.12 16.72 1.54
C PRO A 3 -17.72 16.39 0.08
N PRO A 4 -18.47 16.84 -0.96
CA PRO A 4 -18.09 16.51 -2.33
C PRO A 4 -16.78 17.17 -2.77
N LEU A 5 -16.49 18.39 -2.31
CA LEU A 5 -15.22 19.05 -2.61
C LEU A 5 -14.02 18.29 -1.99
N LEU A 6 -14.17 17.83 -0.74
CA LEU A 6 -13.15 17.03 -0.05
C LEU A 6 -12.83 15.74 -0.83
N ILE A 7 -13.85 15.04 -1.29
CA ILE A 7 -13.69 13.82 -2.09
C ILE A 7 -12.94 14.12 -3.41
N VAL A 8 -13.32 15.19 -4.10
CA VAL A 8 -12.66 15.60 -5.35
C VAL A 8 -11.20 15.97 -5.11
N LEU A 9 -10.91 16.74 -4.06
CA LEU A 9 -9.54 17.10 -3.69
C LEU A 9 -8.70 15.87 -3.30
N ALA A 10 -9.26 14.94 -2.54
CA ALA A 10 -8.60 13.68 -2.19
C ALA A 10 -8.34 12.82 -3.43
N ALA A 11 -9.30 12.73 -4.34
CA ALA A 11 -9.11 12.03 -5.62
C ALA A 11 -8.01 12.67 -6.48
N ALA A 12 -8.00 13.98 -6.58
CA ALA A 12 -6.96 14.72 -7.32
C ALA A 12 -5.57 14.53 -6.71
N TYR A 13 -5.46 14.59 -5.37
CA TYR A 13 -4.23 14.27 -4.66
C TYR A 13 -3.79 12.83 -4.95
N GLY A 14 -4.70 11.86 -4.82
CA GLY A 14 -4.43 10.45 -5.08
C GLY A 14 -3.98 10.20 -6.52
N ALA A 15 -4.61 10.84 -7.50
CA ALA A 15 -4.21 10.76 -8.90
C ALA A 15 -2.78 11.32 -9.11
N ALA A 16 -2.51 12.51 -8.58
CA ALA A 16 -1.19 13.14 -8.68
C ALA A 16 -0.09 12.31 -8.02
N ALA A 17 -0.34 11.80 -6.81
CA ALA A 17 0.59 10.91 -6.10
C ALA A 17 0.78 9.57 -6.83
N GLY A 18 -0.30 9.00 -7.38
CA GLY A 18 -0.27 7.76 -8.14
C GLY A 18 0.52 7.85 -9.45
N LEU A 19 0.56 9.04 -10.09
CA LEU A 19 1.43 9.27 -11.26
C LEU A 19 2.92 9.16 -10.91
N LEU A 20 3.31 9.34 -9.66
CA LEU A 20 4.69 9.23 -9.19
C LEU A 20 5.09 7.79 -8.81
N VAL A 21 4.13 6.87 -8.65
CA VAL A 21 4.36 5.48 -8.24
C VAL A 21 5.16 4.64 -9.25
N PRO A 22 5.02 4.77 -10.58
CA PRO A 22 5.65 3.86 -11.53
C PRO A 22 7.18 3.77 -11.43
N ARG A 23 7.85 4.89 -11.18
CA ARG A 23 9.32 4.90 -11.09
C ARG A 23 9.84 4.25 -9.81
N PRO A 24 9.36 4.59 -8.58
CA PRO A 24 9.70 3.85 -7.37
C PRO A 24 9.39 2.35 -7.48
N LEU A 25 8.26 2.00 -8.10
CA LEU A 25 7.88 0.61 -8.31
C LEU A 25 8.91 -0.12 -9.17
N TYR A 26 9.32 0.45 -10.30
CA TYR A 26 10.37 -0.12 -11.14
C TYR A 26 11.69 -0.30 -10.37
N ARG A 27 12.10 0.71 -9.58
CA ARG A 27 13.36 0.66 -8.84
C ARG A 27 13.37 -0.39 -7.73
N LEU A 28 12.25 -0.54 -7.02
CA LEU A 28 12.10 -1.44 -5.87
C LEU A 28 11.73 -2.87 -6.27
N ALA A 29 11.25 -3.10 -7.50
CA ALA A 29 10.88 -4.42 -8.00
C ALA A 29 12.11 -5.23 -8.39
N VAL A 30 12.95 -5.56 -7.40
CA VAL A 30 14.16 -6.38 -7.51
C VAL A 30 14.10 -7.56 -6.54
N GLU A 31 14.80 -8.65 -6.84
CA GLU A 31 14.87 -9.82 -5.96
C GLU A 31 15.59 -9.52 -4.65
N SER A 32 15.45 -10.42 -3.69
CA SER A 32 16.07 -10.23 -2.37
C SER A 32 17.58 -10.30 -2.47
N GLY A 33 18.25 -9.27 -1.91
CA GLY A 33 19.71 -9.15 -1.97
C GLY A 33 20.24 -8.37 -3.15
N GLU A 34 19.41 -8.09 -4.16
CA GLU A 34 19.84 -7.28 -5.30
C GLU A 34 19.74 -5.77 -4.99
N PRO A 35 20.65 -4.96 -5.54
CA PRO A 35 20.58 -3.52 -5.42
C PRO A 35 19.38 -2.96 -6.19
N TRP A 36 18.81 -1.86 -5.70
CA TRP A 36 17.73 -1.18 -6.39
C TRP A 36 18.16 -0.68 -7.76
N ARG A 37 17.27 -0.77 -8.75
CA ARG A 37 17.58 -0.33 -10.10
C ARG A 37 17.91 1.17 -10.14
N ALA A 38 19.12 1.50 -10.56
CA ALA A 38 19.59 2.86 -10.74
C ALA A 38 19.52 3.33 -12.19
N GLU A 39 19.30 2.39 -13.13
CA GLU A 39 19.34 2.59 -14.57
C GLU A 39 18.05 2.10 -15.25
N CYS A 40 17.73 2.66 -16.40
CA CYS A 40 16.66 2.15 -17.26
C CYS A 40 17.11 0.84 -17.95
N PRO A 41 16.23 0.09 -18.63
CA PRO A 41 16.61 -1.16 -19.31
C PRO A 41 17.71 -1.02 -20.37
N ARG A 42 18.01 0.22 -20.81
CA ARG A 42 19.08 0.53 -21.77
C ARG A 42 20.39 1.05 -21.11
N GLY A 43 20.49 0.97 -19.78
CA GLY A 43 21.69 1.40 -19.04
C GLY A 43 21.81 2.91 -18.80
N HIS A 44 20.79 3.72 -19.12
CA HIS A 44 20.84 5.14 -18.79
C HIS A 44 20.47 5.36 -17.33
N ALA A 45 21.26 6.16 -16.61
CA ALA A 45 20.99 6.52 -15.22
C ALA A 45 19.63 7.22 -15.06
N LEU A 46 18.86 6.82 -14.05
CA LEU A 46 17.57 7.42 -13.73
C LEU A 46 17.78 8.74 -12.98
N THR A 47 17.64 9.84 -13.72
CA THR A 47 17.78 11.20 -13.23
C THR A 47 16.40 11.83 -12.95
N GLY A 48 16.35 12.90 -12.12
CA GLY A 48 15.12 13.65 -11.84
C GLY A 48 14.93 13.93 -10.35
N PRO A 49 13.71 14.37 -9.94
CA PRO A 49 13.38 14.69 -8.54
C PRO A 49 13.71 13.55 -7.58
N ALA A 50 14.08 13.92 -6.35
CA ALA A 50 14.49 12.97 -5.30
C ALA A 50 15.57 11.98 -5.79
N ARG A 51 16.61 12.46 -6.50
CA ARG A 51 17.69 11.63 -7.07
C ARG A 51 17.15 10.53 -8.00
N GLY A 52 16.17 10.87 -8.83
CA GLY A 52 15.55 9.94 -9.76
C GLY A 52 14.58 8.92 -9.15
N TRP A 53 14.11 9.14 -7.93
CA TRP A 53 13.08 8.30 -7.32
C TRP A 53 11.66 8.68 -7.74
N LEU A 54 11.38 9.96 -8.01
CA LEU A 54 10.06 10.42 -8.36
C LEU A 54 9.94 10.71 -9.85
N GLY A 55 8.79 10.39 -10.43
CA GLY A 55 8.46 10.71 -11.81
C GLY A 55 7.89 9.52 -12.60
N PRO A 56 7.56 9.75 -13.87
CA PRO A 56 7.07 8.72 -14.77
C PRO A 56 8.16 7.68 -15.07
N ALA A 57 7.76 6.44 -15.32
CA ALA A 57 8.66 5.35 -15.69
C ALA A 57 9.04 5.45 -17.18
N ARG A 58 9.63 6.59 -17.58
CA ARG A 58 10.17 6.87 -18.90
C ARG A 58 11.57 7.44 -18.78
N CYS A 59 12.44 7.10 -19.71
CA CYS A 59 13.80 7.61 -19.75
C CYS A 59 13.91 8.75 -20.78
N PRO A 60 14.22 9.99 -20.35
CA PRO A 60 14.33 11.13 -21.28
C PRO A 60 15.40 10.90 -22.35
N ARG A 61 16.51 10.20 -22.03
CA ARG A 61 17.56 9.91 -23.00
C ARG A 61 17.09 8.93 -24.07
N CYS A 62 16.33 7.89 -23.70
CA CYS A 62 15.75 6.98 -24.68
C CYS A 62 14.75 7.68 -25.61
N GLU A 63 14.08 8.73 -25.12
CA GLU A 63 13.15 9.56 -25.92
C GLU A 63 13.89 10.41 -26.96
N THR A 64 15.05 10.95 -26.59
CA THR A 64 15.88 11.75 -27.53
C THR A 64 16.56 10.87 -28.57
N ASP A 65 17.04 9.69 -28.20
CA ASP A 65 17.76 8.80 -29.11
C ASP A 65 16.86 8.20 -30.20
N GLU A 66 15.55 8.02 -29.92
CA GLU A 66 14.59 7.42 -30.86
C GLU A 66 13.71 8.43 -31.58
N GLY A 67 13.82 9.71 -31.30
CA GLY A 67 12.99 10.76 -31.93
C GLY A 67 11.49 10.63 -31.64
N GLY A 68 11.13 9.88 -30.59
CA GLY A 68 9.75 9.62 -30.20
C GLY A 68 9.62 9.27 -28.71
N ALA A 69 8.41 8.94 -28.26
CA ALA A 69 8.18 8.50 -26.89
C ALA A 69 8.94 7.19 -26.63
N GLY A 70 10.09 7.29 -25.96
CA GLY A 70 10.92 6.12 -25.61
C GLY A 70 10.14 5.05 -24.83
N PRO A 71 10.56 3.78 -24.86
CA PRO A 71 9.84 2.69 -24.21
C PRO A 71 9.68 2.97 -22.72
N ALA A 72 8.42 2.84 -22.25
CA ALA A 72 8.15 2.89 -20.82
C ALA A 72 8.79 1.67 -20.14
N TYR A 73 9.47 1.89 -19.02
CA TYR A 73 9.94 0.83 -18.14
C TYR A 73 9.04 0.74 -16.91
N GLY A 74 8.44 -0.40 -16.66
CA GLY A 74 7.50 -0.60 -15.56
C GLY A 74 6.02 -0.36 -15.95
N PRO A 75 5.11 -0.32 -14.97
CA PRO A 75 3.70 -0.17 -15.23
C PRO A 75 3.37 1.22 -15.80
N GLY A 76 2.36 1.25 -16.66
CA GLY A 76 1.84 2.52 -17.16
C GLY A 76 1.35 3.42 -16.01
N PRO A 77 1.45 4.76 -16.13
CA PRO A 77 1.14 5.68 -15.04
C PRO A 77 -0.36 5.74 -14.70
N LEU A 78 -1.23 5.36 -15.63
CA LEU A 78 -2.68 5.49 -15.44
C LEU A 78 -3.23 4.55 -14.37
N LEU A 79 -2.81 3.29 -14.35
CA LEU A 79 -3.33 2.32 -13.38
C LEU A 79 -3.03 2.73 -11.92
N PRO A 80 -1.77 3.03 -11.53
CA PRO A 80 -1.50 3.52 -10.18
C PRO A 80 -2.22 4.84 -9.87
N ALA A 81 -2.34 5.76 -10.83
CA ALA A 81 -3.04 7.03 -10.65
C ALA A 81 -4.53 6.82 -10.35
N VAL A 82 -5.20 5.98 -11.14
CA VAL A 82 -6.63 5.67 -10.95
C VAL A 82 -6.85 4.92 -9.64
N LEU A 83 -6.04 3.90 -9.34
CA LEU A 83 -6.17 3.15 -8.10
C LEU A 83 -5.97 4.04 -6.87
N THR A 84 -4.94 4.87 -6.85
CA THR A 84 -4.68 5.76 -5.71
C THR A 84 -5.77 6.83 -5.58
N ALA A 85 -6.28 7.36 -6.71
CA ALA A 85 -7.40 8.31 -6.71
C ALA A 85 -8.66 7.69 -6.11
N LEU A 86 -9.03 6.47 -6.53
CA LEU A 86 -10.21 5.77 -6.01
C LEU A 86 -10.08 5.45 -4.52
N VAL A 87 -8.89 4.99 -4.08
CA VAL A 87 -8.62 4.73 -2.66
C VAL A 87 -8.74 6.01 -1.85
N CYS A 88 -8.11 7.11 -2.27
CA CYS A 88 -8.17 8.39 -1.57
C CYS A 88 -9.61 8.96 -1.54
N ALA A 89 -10.34 8.87 -2.66
CA ALA A 89 -11.74 9.30 -2.72
C ALA A 89 -12.63 8.48 -1.77
N GLY A 90 -12.49 7.15 -1.76
CA GLY A 90 -13.24 6.26 -0.87
C GLY A 90 -12.96 6.52 0.61
N LEU A 91 -11.68 6.71 0.97
CA LEU A 91 -11.27 7.06 2.33
C LEU A 91 -11.83 8.43 2.75
N ALA A 92 -11.79 9.44 1.85
CA ALA A 92 -12.35 10.75 2.12
C ALA A 92 -13.88 10.71 2.26
N ALA A 93 -14.56 9.93 1.43
CA ALA A 93 -16.01 9.75 1.50
C ALA A 93 -16.45 9.08 2.82
N ALA A 94 -15.68 8.11 3.31
CA ALA A 94 -15.98 7.39 4.54
C ALA A 94 -15.58 8.17 5.80
N THR A 95 -14.40 8.81 5.79
CA THR A 95 -13.84 9.49 6.97
C THR A 95 -14.41 10.89 7.16
N GLY A 96 -14.73 11.60 6.07
CA GLY A 96 -15.18 13.00 6.15
C GLY A 96 -14.06 13.94 6.64
N VAL A 97 -14.47 15.05 7.29
CA VAL A 97 -13.54 16.07 7.79
C VAL A 97 -13.04 15.69 9.18
N ARG A 98 -12.23 14.65 9.27
CA ARG A 98 -11.61 14.18 10.52
C ARG A 98 -10.08 14.20 10.38
N PRO A 99 -9.32 14.45 11.46
CA PRO A 99 -7.85 14.56 11.40
C PRO A 99 -7.17 13.28 10.88
N GLU A 100 -7.71 12.11 11.17
CA GLU A 100 -7.16 10.84 10.68
C GLU A 100 -7.27 10.68 9.15
N LEU A 101 -8.10 11.45 8.45
CA LEU A 101 -8.13 11.43 6.98
C LEU A 101 -6.77 11.79 6.39
N ALA A 102 -6.08 12.78 6.95
CA ALA A 102 -4.75 13.16 6.47
C ALA A 102 -3.77 11.98 6.57
N VAL A 103 -3.88 11.16 7.62
CA VAL A 103 -3.06 9.96 7.79
C VAL A 103 -3.37 8.94 6.69
N TRP A 104 -4.65 8.69 6.42
CA TRP A 104 -5.06 7.75 5.38
C TRP A 104 -4.61 8.18 3.99
N LEU A 105 -4.73 9.47 3.67
CA LEU A 105 -4.28 10.02 2.39
C LEU A 105 -2.76 9.92 2.23
N LEU A 106 -1.99 10.15 3.28
CA LEU A 106 -0.52 10.01 3.24
C LEU A 106 -0.06 8.55 3.10
N LEU A 107 -0.79 7.60 3.69
CA LEU A 107 -0.45 6.18 3.63
C LEU A 107 -0.93 5.48 2.34
N ALA A 108 -1.93 6.02 1.65
CA ALA A 108 -2.52 5.39 0.46
C ALA A 108 -1.51 5.22 -0.71
N PRO A 109 -0.74 6.26 -1.14
CA PRO A 109 0.22 6.08 -2.23
C PRO A 109 1.31 5.05 -1.94
N PRO A 110 2.01 5.04 -0.77
CA PRO A 110 2.98 3.99 -0.47
C PRO A 110 2.33 2.60 -0.31
N ALA A 111 1.07 2.49 0.11
CA ALA A 111 0.36 1.22 0.13
C ALA A 111 0.13 0.67 -1.29
N VAL A 112 -0.28 1.52 -2.24
CA VAL A 112 -0.41 1.15 -3.66
C VAL A 112 0.95 0.77 -4.25
N LEU A 113 2.01 1.49 -3.89
CA LEU A 113 3.37 1.15 -4.30
C LEU A 113 3.79 -0.24 -3.78
N LEU A 114 3.57 -0.51 -2.49
CA LEU A 114 3.88 -1.82 -1.87
C LEU A 114 3.11 -2.96 -2.53
N ALA A 115 1.80 -2.77 -2.80
CA ALA A 115 0.99 -3.74 -3.52
C ALA A 115 1.54 -4.03 -4.92
N GLY A 116 2.04 -2.99 -5.61
CA GLY A 116 2.65 -3.13 -6.92
C GLY A 116 4.00 -3.86 -6.89
N VAL A 117 4.85 -3.55 -5.91
CA VAL A 117 6.15 -4.22 -5.74
C VAL A 117 5.94 -5.68 -5.37
N ASP A 118 5.06 -5.97 -4.42
CA ASP A 118 4.77 -7.33 -4.01
C ASP A 118 4.23 -8.18 -5.17
N ARG A 119 3.32 -7.60 -5.97
CA ARG A 119 2.81 -8.28 -7.17
C ARG A 119 3.92 -8.57 -8.22
N ALA A 120 4.94 -7.73 -8.29
CA ALA A 120 6.02 -7.86 -9.29
C ALA A 120 7.07 -8.89 -8.88
N VAL A 121 7.44 -8.94 -7.58
CA VAL A 121 8.58 -9.74 -7.10
C VAL A 121 8.28 -10.52 -5.82
N ASN A 122 7.02 -10.61 -5.39
CA ASN A 122 6.57 -11.29 -4.15
C ASN A 122 7.41 -10.85 -2.93
N ARG A 123 7.65 -9.54 -2.82
CA ARG A 123 8.50 -8.97 -1.77
C ARG A 123 7.97 -7.61 -1.32
N LEU A 124 8.02 -7.39 -0.02
CA LEU A 124 7.71 -6.13 0.63
C LEU A 124 9.00 -5.51 1.20
N PRO A 125 9.55 -4.45 0.59
CA PRO A 125 10.83 -3.86 1.00
C PRO A 125 10.73 -3.16 2.36
N ASP A 126 11.69 -3.45 3.25
CA ASP A 126 11.74 -2.92 4.62
C ASP A 126 11.84 -1.39 4.65
N VAL A 127 12.47 -0.81 3.63
CA VAL A 127 12.59 0.65 3.47
C VAL A 127 11.23 1.36 3.34
N LEU A 128 10.18 0.63 3.02
CA LEU A 128 8.81 1.17 2.99
C LEU A 128 7.96 0.67 4.16
N THR A 129 7.98 -0.63 4.45
CA THR A 129 7.09 -1.24 5.46
C THR A 129 7.34 -0.70 6.87
N LEU A 130 8.60 -0.62 7.30
CA LEU A 130 8.93 -0.15 8.64
C LEU A 130 8.69 1.36 8.83
N PRO A 131 9.13 2.25 7.92
CA PRO A 131 8.78 3.67 8.03
C PRO A 131 7.27 3.93 7.96
N MET A 132 6.51 3.14 7.17
CA MET A 132 5.05 3.26 7.15
C MET A 132 4.42 2.93 8.50
N ALA A 133 4.90 1.88 9.19
CA ALA A 133 4.40 1.53 10.53
C ALA A 133 4.71 2.64 11.54
N ALA A 134 5.93 3.18 11.51
CA ALA A 134 6.33 4.30 12.36
C ALA A 134 5.52 5.57 12.03
N ALA A 135 5.34 5.89 10.76
CA ALA A 135 4.57 7.05 10.32
C ALA A 135 3.09 6.92 10.71
N ALA A 136 2.46 5.75 10.49
CA ALA A 136 1.10 5.50 10.92
C ALA A 136 0.93 5.71 12.43
N SER A 137 1.85 5.16 13.23
CA SER A 137 1.82 5.28 14.69
C SER A 137 1.99 6.74 15.15
N ALA A 138 2.97 7.47 14.60
CA ALA A 138 3.24 8.86 14.97
C ALA A 138 2.11 9.81 14.51
N LEU A 139 1.66 9.68 13.27
CA LEU A 139 0.61 10.54 12.70
C LEU A 139 -0.75 10.32 13.37
N LEU A 140 -1.11 9.08 13.70
CA LEU A 140 -2.32 8.81 14.47
C LEU A 140 -2.21 9.30 15.91
N GLY A 141 -1.01 9.26 16.51
CA GLY A 141 -0.75 9.89 17.79
C GLY A 141 -0.98 11.40 17.75
N ALA A 142 -0.49 12.06 16.69
CA ALA A 142 -0.77 13.48 16.47
C ALA A 142 -2.25 13.76 16.20
N ALA A 143 -2.91 12.93 15.37
CA ALA A 143 -4.34 13.04 15.11
C ALA A 143 -5.19 12.89 16.38
N ALA A 144 -4.79 12.02 17.31
CA ALA A 144 -5.48 11.82 18.59
C ALA A 144 -5.51 13.08 19.49
N LEU A 145 -4.57 13.99 19.29
CA LEU A 145 -4.49 15.27 20.03
C LEU A 145 -5.41 16.34 19.43
N LEU A 146 -5.96 16.12 18.25
CA LEU A 146 -6.81 17.07 17.55
C LEU A 146 -8.29 16.83 17.86
N PRO A 147 -9.12 17.89 17.86
CA PRO A 147 -10.56 17.76 18.03
C PRO A 147 -11.18 16.94 16.90
N HIS A 148 -12.29 16.27 17.19
CA HIS A 148 -13.05 15.44 16.26
C HIS A 148 -12.34 14.16 15.78
N SER A 149 -11.21 13.78 16.41
CA SER A 149 -10.65 12.44 16.21
C SER A 149 -11.60 11.38 16.79
N THR A 150 -11.82 10.28 16.05
CA THR A 150 -12.83 9.27 16.46
C THR A 150 -12.20 7.96 16.96
N GLY A 151 -10.91 7.80 16.80
CA GLY A 151 -10.19 6.59 17.16
C GLY A 151 -9.48 6.64 18.52
N SER A 152 -8.73 5.60 18.80
CA SER A 152 -7.93 5.47 20.03
C SER A 152 -6.49 5.09 19.68
N TRP A 153 -5.55 5.98 19.98
CA TRP A 153 -4.14 5.76 19.71
C TRP A 153 -3.54 4.54 20.46
N PRO A 154 -3.79 4.32 21.77
CA PRO A 154 -3.28 3.12 22.44
C PRO A 154 -3.79 1.83 21.80
N ARG A 155 -5.07 1.82 21.41
CA ARG A 155 -5.67 0.67 20.71
C ARG A 155 -5.09 0.48 19.31
N ALA A 156 -4.76 1.56 18.59
CA ALA A 156 -4.05 1.49 17.33
C ALA A 156 -2.70 0.81 17.48
N LEU A 157 -1.89 1.22 18.45
CA LEU A 157 -0.58 0.61 18.71
C LEU A 157 -0.71 -0.87 19.08
N LEU A 158 -1.64 -1.22 19.98
CA LEU A 158 -1.93 -2.62 20.32
C LEU A 158 -2.41 -3.41 19.11
N GLY A 159 -3.23 -2.81 18.25
CA GLY A 159 -3.67 -3.41 16.99
C GLY A 159 -2.52 -3.76 16.06
N GLY A 160 -1.53 -2.89 15.96
CA GLY A 160 -0.28 -3.16 15.25
C GLY A 160 0.47 -4.36 15.79
N VAL A 161 0.68 -4.40 17.11
CA VAL A 161 1.34 -5.53 17.78
C VAL A 161 0.56 -6.82 17.61
N VAL A 162 -0.75 -6.81 17.78
CA VAL A 162 -1.61 -7.99 17.67
C VAL A 162 -1.62 -8.53 16.25
N LEU A 163 -1.88 -7.69 15.26
CA LEU A 163 -1.94 -8.16 13.87
C LEU A 163 -0.55 -8.54 13.36
N GLY A 164 0.47 -7.71 13.62
CA GLY A 164 1.86 -8.03 13.26
C GLY A 164 2.36 -9.29 13.91
N GLY A 165 2.04 -9.48 15.21
CA GLY A 165 2.35 -10.71 15.95
C GLY A 165 1.64 -11.95 15.41
N ALA A 166 0.35 -11.82 15.05
CA ALA A 166 -0.40 -12.92 14.42
C ALA A 166 0.23 -13.35 13.08
N TYR A 167 0.60 -12.39 12.22
CA TYR A 167 1.29 -12.71 10.97
C TYR A 167 2.71 -13.23 11.17
N LEU A 168 3.41 -12.75 12.20
CA LEU A 168 4.72 -13.32 12.57
C LEU A 168 4.59 -14.79 13.01
N VAL A 169 3.58 -15.12 13.80
CA VAL A 169 3.29 -16.52 14.19
C VAL A 169 2.97 -17.36 12.95
N LEU A 170 2.14 -16.86 12.05
CA LEU A 170 1.85 -17.56 10.78
C LEU A 170 3.12 -17.79 9.95
N PHE A 171 4.00 -16.80 9.86
CA PHE A 171 5.30 -16.96 9.23
C PHE A 171 6.15 -18.04 9.90
N LEU A 172 6.23 -18.06 11.23
CA LEU A 172 7.00 -19.08 11.96
C LEU A 172 6.45 -20.49 11.77
N ILE A 173 5.12 -20.64 11.65
CA ILE A 173 4.47 -21.93 11.37
C ILE A 173 4.71 -22.38 9.91
N SER A 174 4.66 -21.45 8.97
CA SER A 174 4.80 -21.77 7.54
C SER A 174 5.65 -20.73 6.78
N PRO A 175 6.98 -20.76 6.94
CA PRO A 175 7.88 -19.77 6.30
C PRO A 175 7.88 -19.79 4.76
N ARG A 176 7.40 -20.91 4.17
CA ARG A 176 7.25 -21.03 2.72
C ARG A 176 5.92 -20.48 2.19
N GLY A 177 4.93 -20.37 3.08
CA GLY A 177 3.58 -19.91 2.69
C GLY A 177 3.36 -18.41 2.92
N MET A 178 4.17 -17.77 3.76
CA MET A 178 4.00 -16.34 4.11
C MET A 178 5.37 -15.67 4.25
N GLY A 179 5.51 -14.48 3.74
CA GLY A 179 6.75 -13.70 3.82
C GLY A 179 6.88 -12.97 5.17
N LEU A 180 8.11 -12.77 5.65
CA LEU A 180 8.37 -11.90 6.80
C LEU A 180 7.93 -10.44 6.50
N GLY A 181 7.94 -10.06 5.23
CA GLY A 181 7.44 -8.75 4.77
C GLY A 181 5.96 -8.53 5.09
N ASP A 182 5.13 -9.60 5.00
CA ASP A 182 3.70 -9.54 5.33
C ASP A 182 3.49 -9.24 6.82
N ALA A 183 4.30 -9.82 7.70
CA ALA A 183 4.26 -9.52 9.13
C ALA A 183 4.63 -8.06 9.42
N LYS A 184 5.60 -7.49 8.69
CA LYS A 184 5.97 -6.08 8.81
C LYS A 184 4.87 -5.15 8.27
N LEU A 185 4.25 -5.50 7.13
CA LEU A 185 3.10 -4.77 6.60
C LEU A 185 1.91 -4.84 7.58
N ALA A 186 1.69 -5.99 8.21
CA ALA A 186 0.64 -6.20 9.19
C ALA A 186 0.77 -5.25 10.41
N LEU A 187 1.97 -4.82 10.79
CA LEU A 187 2.16 -3.77 11.81
C LEU A 187 1.42 -2.48 11.40
N THR A 188 1.68 -1.99 10.17
CA THR A 188 1.04 -0.77 9.66
C THR A 188 -0.48 -0.92 9.59
N LEU A 189 -0.94 -2.03 9.00
CA LEU A 189 -2.38 -2.28 8.82
C LEU A 189 -3.09 -2.49 10.16
N GLY A 190 -2.42 -3.14 11.12
CA GLY A 190 -2.93 -3.32 12.47
C GLY A 190 -3.05 -2.00 13.24
N VAL A 191 -2.08 -1.10 13.10
CA VAL A 191 -2.16 0.25 13.65
C VAL A 191 -3.34 1.00 13.05
N ALA A 192 -3.52 0.94 11.74
CA ALA A 192 -4.59 1.62 11.03
C ALA A 192 -5.99 1.08 11.43
N LEU A 193 -6.18 -0.24 11.39
CA LEU A 193 -7.45 -0.88 11.74
C LEU A 193 -7.78 -0.76 13.23
N GLY A 194 -6.77 -0.92 14.09
CA GLY A 194 -6.90 -0.81 15.53
C GLY A 194 -7.36 0.58 15.99
N TRP A 195 -7.13 1.63 15.18
CA TRP A 195 -7.64 2.97 15.41
C TRP A 195 -9.16 2.97 15.64
N TYR A 196 -9.90 2.27 14.79
CA TYR A 196 -11.36 2.19 14.85
C TYR A 196 -11.89 1.11 15.80
N GLY A 197 -11.12 0.10 16.17
CA GLY A 197 -11.53 -0.89 17.17
C GLY A 197 -11.19 -2.34 16.84
N TRP A 198 -11.37 -3.20 17.83
CA TRP A 198 -11.10 -4.63 17.71
C TRP A 198 -11.92 -5.34 16.62
N PRO A 199 -13.23 -5.06 16.47
CA PRO A 199 -14.01 -5.66 15.38
C PRO A 199 -13.47 -5.28 14.00
N VAL A 200 -13.07 -4.00 13.82
CA VAL A 200 -12.50 -3.50 12.56
C VAL A 200 -11.15 -4.15 12.29
N LEU A 201 -10.32 -4.30 13.32
CA LEU A 201 -9.04 -5.01 13.22
C LEU A 201 -9.24 -6.47 12.77
N PHE A 202 -10.18 -7.17 13.43
CA PHE A 202 -10.45 -8.57 13.13
C PHE A 202 -10.99 -8.75 11.71
N TRP A 203 -12.08 -8.05 11.37
CA TRP A 203 -12.72 -8.22 10.07
C TRP A 203 -11.89 -7.69 8.91
N GLY A 204 -11.17 -6.57 9.08
CA GLY A 204 -10.25 -6.04 8.07
C GLY A 204 -9.05 -6.96 7.82
N GLY A 205 -8.44 -7.47 8.89
CA GLY A 205 -7.36 -8.45 8.80
C GLY A 205 -7.83 -9.78 8.19
N PHE A 206 -8.98 -10.30 8.66
CA PHE A 206 -9.58 -11.54 8.15
C PHE A 206 -9.97 -11.43 6.68
N ALA A 207 -10.52 -10.28 6.25
CA ALA A 207 -10.87 -10.05 4.85
C ALA A 207 -9.66 -10.16 3.93
N GLY A 208 -8.50 -9.66 4.35
CA GLY A 208 -7.26 -9.81 3.59
C GLY A 208 -6.86 -11.28 3.42
N VAL A 209 -6.90 -12.06 4.50
CA VAL A 209 -6.61 -13.52 4.47
C VAL A 209 -7.62 -14.25 3.60
N LEU A 210 -8.90 -13.94 3.74
CA LEU A 210 -9.98 -14.58 2.98
C LEU A 210 -9.82 -14.29 1.48
N LEU A 211 -9.61 -13.03 1.09
CA LEU A 211 -9.43 -12.65 -0.32
C LEU A 211 -8.21 -13.34 -0.94
N GLY A 212 -7.07 -13.34 -0.24
CA GLY A 212 -5.86 -14.01 -0.71
C GLY A 212 -6.04 -15.52 -0.85
N SER A 213 -6.72 -16.16 0.12
CA SER A 213 -7.00 -17.60 0.12
C SER A 213 -7.98 -17.99 -1.00
N LEU A 214 -9.04 -17.20 -1.23
CA LEU A 214 -9.98 -17.43 -2.32
C LEU A 214 -9.30 -17.26 -3.68
N TYR A 215 -8.44 -16.28 -3.83
CA TYR A 215 -7.67 -16.09 -5.06
C TYR A 215 -6.69 -17.24 -5.30
N ALA A 216 -5.95 -17.68 -4.29
CA ALA A 216 -5.06 -18.84 -4.36
C ALA A 216 -5.85 -20.11 -4.76
N MET A 217 -6.99 -20.34 -4.12
CA MET A 217 -7.87 -21.47 -4.45
C MET A 217 -8.36 -21.40 -5.90
N ALA A 218 -8.78 -20.24 -6.37
CA ALA A 218 -9.21 -20.05 -7.75
C ALA A 218 -8.09 -20.35 -8.77
N LEU A 219 -6.85 -19.97 -8.48
CA LEU A 219 -5.69 -20.29 -9.31
C LEU A 219 -5.41 -21.80 -9.36
N VAL A 220 -5.51 -22.48 -8.23
CA VAL A 220 -5.31 -23.95 -8.14
C VAL A 220 -6.42 -24.67 -8.91
N LEU A 221 -7.68 -24.29 -8.73
CA LEU A 221 -8.81 -24.87 -9.46
C LEU A 221 -8.72 -24.63 -10.97
N ALA A 222 -8.26 -23.44 -11.38
CA ALA A 222 -7.99 -23.11 -12.77
C ALA A 222 -6.71 -23.78 -13.33
N ARG A 223 -6.01 -24.60 -12.55
CA ARG A 223 -4.73 -25.24 -12.90
C ARG A 223 -3.63 -24.25 -13.34
N LYS A 224 -3.73 -23.00 -12.93
CA LYS A 224 -2.75 -21.93 -13.24
C LYS A 224 -1.65 -21.83 -12.18
N ALA A 225 -1.82 -22.45 -11.02
CA ALA A 225 -0.85 -22.52 -9.94
C ALA A 225 -0.83 -23.91 -9.33
N GLY A 226 0.36 -24.38 -8.91
CA GLY A 226 0.55 -25.60 -8.14
C GLY A 226 0.69 -25.31 -6.64
N ARG A 227 0.72 -26.39 -5.83
CA ARG A 227 1.07 -26.28 -4.41
C ARG A 227 2.50 -25.74 -4.30
N GLY A 228 2.67 -24.56 -3.66
CA GLY A 228 3.98 -23.91 -3.51
C GLY A 228 4.28 -22.80 -4.52
N THR A 229 3.35 -22.47 -5.42
CA THR A 229 3.49 -21.25 -6.24
C THR A 229 3.46 -20.02 -5.32
N PRO A 230 4.50 -19.15 -5.33
CA PRO A 230 4.51 -17.95 -4.49
C PRO A 230 3.36 -17.02 -4.91
N LEU A 231 2.64 -16.51 -3.92
CA LEU A 231 1.52 -15.59 -4.10
C LEU A 231 1.86 -14.25 -3.45
N ALA A 232 1.72 -13.17 -4.21
CA ALA A 232 1.77 -11.82 -3.66
C ALA A 232 0.57 -11.62 -2.72
N PHE A 233 0.81 -11.65 -1.41
CA PHE A 233 -0.24 -11.58 -0.40
C PHE A 233 -0.55 -10.14 0.04
N GLY A 234 0.44 -9.24 -0.05
CA GLY A 234 0.34 -7.84 0.33
C GLY A 234 -0.84 -7.08 -0.29
N PRO A 235 -1.15 -7.23 -1.59
CA PRO A 235 -2.32 -6.58 -2.18
C PRO A 235 -3.65 -6.94 -1.50
N PHE A 236 -3.83 -8.21 -1.12
CA PHE A 236 -5.04 -8.67 -0.45
C PHE A 236 -5.13 -8.15 0.98
N MET A 237 -4.00 -8.09 1.70
CA MET A 237 -3.93 -7.47 3.02
C MET A 237 -4.34 -5.99 2.97
N ILE A 238 -3.80 -5.24 2.01
CA ILE A 238 -4.10 -3.82 1.82
C ILE A 238 -5.58 -3.62 1.44
N LEU A 239 -6.15 -4.46 0.57
CA LEU A 239 -7.56 -4.41 0.20
C LEU A 239 -8.47 -4.71 1.40
N GLY A 240 -8.18 -5.77 2.17
CA GLY A 240 -8.93 -6.11 3.37
C GLY A 240 -8.86 -5.01 4.42
N ALA A 241 -7.69 -4.44 4.65
CA ALA A 241 -7.52 -3.32 5.56
C ALA A 241 -8.24 -2.07 5.05
N GLY A 242 -8.17 -1.75 3.77
CA GLY A 242 -8.90 -0.63 3.16
C GLY A 242 -10.41 -0.75 3.37
N ALA A 243 -10.97 -1.94 3.14
CA ALA A 243 -12.38 -2.21 3.42
C ALA A 243 -12.71 -2.03 4.91
N GLY A 244 -11.86 -2.55 5.80
CA GLY A 244 -12.00 -2.39 7.25
C GLY A 244 -11.96 -0.92 7.67
N LEU A 245 -11.06 -0.11 7.11
CA LEU A 245 -10.96 1.33 7.38
C LEU A 245 -12.23 2.06 6.96
N VAL A 246 -12.76 1.76 5.75
CA VAL A 246 -14.00 2.37 5.25
C VAL A 246 -15.18 2.02 6.19
N LEU A 247 -15.34 0.75 6.55
CA LEU A 247 -16.39 0.31 7.46
C LEU A 247 -16.24 0.90 8.86
N GLY A 248 -15.01 0.95 9.38
CA GLY A 248 -14.70 1.55 10.68
C GLY A 248 -15.01 3.05 10.71
N ALA A 249 -14.63 3.77 9.66
CA ALA A 249 -14.90 5.20 9.55
C ALA A 249 -16.40 5.50 9.45
N LEU A 250 -17.16 4.70 8.70
CA LEU A 250 -18.63 4.83 8.60
C LEU A 250 -19.34 4.48 9.93
N GLY A 251 -18.82 3.52 10.69
CA GLY A 251 -19.39 3.11 11.97
C GLY A 251 -19.17 4.09 13.14
N THR A 252 -18.34 5.11 12.95
CA THR A 252 -18.04 6.16 13.95
C THR A 252 -18.67 7.51 13.60
N GLY A 253 -19.53 7.56 12.57
CA GLY A 253 -20.24 8.75 12.09
C GLY A 253 -21.57 8.99 12.75
#